data_4cc30d7a62b5851d76cffeafd2cd3ebd
#
_entry.id   4cc30d7a62b5851d76cffeafd2cd3ebd
#
_cell.length_a   1.000
_cell.length_b   1.000
_cell.length_c   1.000
_cell.angle_alpha   90.00
_cell.angle_beta   90.00
_cell.angle_gamma   90.00
#
_symmetry.space_group_name_H-M   'P 1'
#
loop_
_entity.id
_entity.type
_entity.pdbx_description
1 polymer ?
#
loop_
_entity_poly.entity_id
_entity_poly.type
_entity_poly.pdbx_seq_one_letter_code
_entity_poly.pdbx_strand_id
1 'polypeptide(L)'
;MGKNKLFVIFLLAFMIVGCVFDGGSKKKIVGNYYLWQWEGGRSYYLVDKHTSPNGGGLIDGTVQIIAWSDNYIYVQKKPLFSGEKKGWVIIDVKKQKITETISEQVMKERLSANGDSKIQFYSAESAWRKL
;
A
#
# COMPACT_ATOMS: atom_id res chain seq x y z
N MET A 1 46.09 18.96 12.56
CA MET A 1 45.64 18.25 11.34
C MET A 1 44.65 17.15 11.61
N GLY A 2 44.60 16.49 12.77
CA GLY A 2 43.59 15.44 13.08
C GLY A 2 42.17 15.93 13.29
N LYS A 3 41.98 17.16 13.74
CA LYS A 3 40.63 17.70 14.00
C LYS A 3 39.80 17.99 12.76
N ASN A 4 40.41 18.36 11.65
CA ASN A 4 39.69 18.66 10.41
C ASN A 4 39.24 17.41 9.66
N LYS A 5 40.00 16.32 9.76
CA LYS A 5 39.62 15.03 9.17
C LYS A 5 38.43 14.40 9.90
N LEU A 6 38.38 14.51 11.22
CA LEU A 6 37.28 14.00 12.04
C LEU A 6 35.97 14.77 11.76
N PHE A 7 36.09 16.10 11.55
CA PHE A 7 34.94 16.95 11.24
C PHE A 7 34.34 16.64 9.87
N VAL A 8 35.19 16.39 8.88
CA VAL A 8 34.75 16.01 7.52
C VAL A 8 34.07 14.65 7.52
N ILE A 9 34.60 13.68 8.28
CA ILE A 9 33.99 12.35 8.39
C ILE A 9 32.60 12.43 9.09
N PHE A 10 32.47 13.30 10.10
CA PHE A 10 31.23 13.51 10.81
C PHE A 10 30.16 14.19 9.91
N LEU A 11 30.58 15.12 9.06
CA LEU A 11 29.69 15.79 8.10
C LEU A 11 29.21 14.82 7.01
N LEU A 12 30.10 13.93 6.52
CA LEU A 12 29.74 12.90 5.55
C LEU A 12 28.75 11.87 6.14
N ALA A 13 28.94 11.47 7.40
CA ALA A 13 28.03 10.55 8.09
C ALA A 13 26.63 11.17 8.25
N PHE A 14 26.56 12.49 8.46
CA PHE A 14 25.28 13.19 8.58
C PHE A 14 24.51 13.28 7.24
N MET A 15 25.23 13.39 6.12
CA MET A 15 24.63 13.40 4.79
C MET A 15 24.04 12.03 4.39
N ILE A 16 24.65 10.94 4.82
CA ILE A 16 24.17 9.58 4.54
C ILE A 16 22.87 9.28 5.29
N VAL A 17 22.72 9.79 6.52
CA VAL A 17 21.50 9.62 7.32
C VAL A 17 20.34 10.43 6.76
N GLY A 18 20.59 11.58 6.11
CA GLY A 18 19.56 12.40 5.47
C GLY A 18 18.93 11.78 4.22
N CYS A 19 19.61 10.83 3.56
CA CYS A 19 19.09 10.14 2.37
C CYS A 19 18.21 8.91 2.68
N VAL A 20 18.12 8.49 3.94
CA VAL A 20 17.35 7.29 4.34
C VAL A 20 15.90 7.62 4.71
N PHE A 21 15.56 8.89 4.87
CA PHE A 21 14.20 9.35 5.17
C PHE A 21 13.44 9.75 3.90
N ASP A 22 13.26 8.81 2.96
CA ASP A 22 12.29 8.99 1.88
C ASP A 22 10.89 8.70 2.42
N GLY A 23 10.12 9.78 2.48
CA GLY A 23 8.83 9.97 3.06
C GLY A 23 7.80 8.87 2.87
N GLY A 24 7.39 8.32 3.97
CA GLY A 24 6.33 7.36 4.06
C GLY A 24 6.77 6.09 4.79
N SER A 25 5.81 5.34 5.24
CA SER A 25 6.02 4.07 5.91
C SER A 25 5.05 3.03 5.39
N LYS A 26 5.41 1.76 5.48
CA LYS A 26 4.57 0.66 5.05
C LYS A 26 4.34 -0.32 6.18
N LYS A 27 3.13 -0.88 6.21
CA LYS A 27 2.74 -1.93 7.14
C LYS A 27 2.23 -3.14 6.36
N LYS A 28 2.64 -4.32 6.80
CA LYS A 28 2.24 -5.57 6.15
C LYS A 28 0.75 -5.84 6.35
N ILE A 29 0.06 -6.16 5.25
CA ILE A 29 -1.33 -6.61 5.25
C ILE A 29 -1.34 -8.14 5.40
N VAL A 30 -0.95 -8.84 4.35
CA VAL A 30 -0.85 -10.30 4.29
C VAL A 30 0.08 -10.69 3.14
N GLY A 31 0.81 -11.79 3.31
CA GLY A 31 1.76 -12.25 2.29
C GLY A 31 2.84 -11.22 1.99
N ASN A 32 3.02 -10.92 0.71
CA ASN A 32 3.99 -9.93 0.24
C ASN A 32 3.37 -8.55 0.00
N TYR A 33 2.17 -8.30 0.51
CA TYR A 33 1.42 -7.07 0.28
C TYR A 33 1.42 -6.18 1.51
N TYR A 34 1.59 -4.88 1.25
CA TYR A 34 1.73 -3.84 2.25
C TYR A 34 0.82 -2.66 1.94
N LEU A 35 0.35 -2.00 2.99
CA LEU A 35 -0.28 -0.70 2.91
C LEU A 35 0.79 0.36 3.14
N TRP A 36 0.94 1.27 2.20
CA TRP A 36 1.88 2.38 2.27
C TRP A 36 1.13 3.66 2.63
N GLN A 37 1.55 4.31 3.69
CA GLN A 37 1.10 5.65 4.02
C GLN A 37 2.10 6.66 3.47
N TRP A 38 1.63 7.52 2.57
CA TRP A 38 2.44 8.61 2.04
C TRP A 38 2.68 9.66 3.12
N GLU A 39 3.79 10.40 3.00
CA GLU A 39 4.14 11.51 3.86
C GLU A 39 2.96 12.51 3.96
N GLY A 40 2.53 12.84 5.19
CA GLY A 40 1.35 13.66 5.45
C GLY A 40 0.07 12.89 5.80
N GLY A 41 0.06 11.56 5.66
CA GLY A 41 -0.98 10.69 6.22
C GLY A 41 -2.35 10.74 5.56
N ARG A 42 -2.47 11.27 4.33
CA ARG A 42 -3.77 11.44 3.65
C ARG A 42 -4.02 10.45 2.52
N SER A 43 -2.99 9.80 2.04
CA SER A 43 -3.10 8.87 0.92
C SER A 43 -2.43 7.54 1.28
N TYR A 44 -3.11 6.46 0.91
CA TYR A 44 -2.65 5.10 1.15
C TYR A 44 -2.57 4.36 -0.16
N TYR A 45 -1.47 3.67 -0.36
CA TYR A 45 -1.20 2.91 -1.58
C TYR A 45 -1.06 1.43 -1.25
N LEU A 46 -1.50 0.59 -2.17
CA LEU A 46 -1.22 -0.83 -2.11
C LEU A 46 0.10 -1.11 -2.82
N VAL A 47 1.03 -1.73 -2.11
CA VAL A 47 2.35 -2.08 -2.65
C VAL A 47 2.69 -3.52 -2.29
N ASP A 48 3.59 -4.12 -3.05
CA ASP A 48 4.22 -5.37 -2.68
C ASP A 48 5.61 -5.12 -2.08
N LYS A 49 6.32 -6.19 -1.77
CA LYS A 49 7.66 -6.13 -1.19
C LYS A 49 8.67 -5.37 -2.08
N HIS A 50 8.46 -5.35 -3.39
CA HIS A 50 9.41 -4.82 -4.37
C HIS A 50 8.97 -3.52 -5.03
N THR A 51 7.68 -3.19 -4.96
CA THR A 51 7.13 -2.01 -5.61
C THR A 51 7.44 -0.76 -4.80
N SER A 52 8.01 0.24 -5.48
CA SER A 52 8.18 1.58 -4.92
C SER A 52 6.90 2.39 -5.11
N PRO A 53 6.46 3.16 -4.11
CA PRO A 53 5.28 4.03 -4.24
C PRO A 53 5.48 5.19 -5.22
N ASN A 54 6.70 5.49 -5.62
CA ASN A 54 7.00 6.49 -6.66
C ASN A 54 6.34 6.18 -8.01
N GLY A 55 5.94 4.92 -8.25
CA GLY A 55 5.22 4.49 -9.43
C GLY A 55 3.69 4.40 -9.27
N GLY A 56 3.13 4.88 -8.15
CA GLY A 56 1.68 4.85 -7.91
C GLY A 56 1.16 3.56 -7.29
N GLY A 57 2.03 2.66 -6.85
CA GLY A 57 1.64 1.38 -6.25
C GLY A 57 1.26 0.31 -7.28
N LEU A 58 0.60 -0.76 -6.82
CA LEU A 58 0.19 -1.90 -7.64
C LEU A 58 -1.13 -1.68 -8.38
N ILE A 59 -1.91 -0.73 -7.95
CA ILE A 59 -3.20 -0.37 -8.55
C ILE A 59 -3.19 1.11 -8.91
N ASP A 60 -3.95 1.47 -9.93
CA ASP A 60 -4.18 2.89 -10.24
C ASP A 60 -5.03 3.52 -9.12
N GLY A 61 -4.68 4.72 -8.70
CA GLY A 61 -5.34 5.40 -7.58
C GLY A 61 -4.83 4.97 -6.20
N THR A 62 -5.57 5.36 -5.18
CA THR A 62 -5.27 5.07 -3.78
C THR A 62 -6.28 4.11 -3.19
N VAL A 63 -5.97 3.58 -2.02
CA VAL A 63 -6.88 2.72 -1.26
C VAL A 63 -7.88 3.57 -0.51
N GLN A 64 -9.16 3.33 -0.73
CA GLN A 64 -10.26 3.97 0.01
C GLN A 64 -10.81 3.05 1.10
N ILE A 65 -11.16 1.83 0.72
CA ILE A 65 -11.64 0.78 1.63
C ILE A 65 -10.84 -0.49 1.34
N ILE A 66 -10.54 -1.25 2.38
CA ILE A 66 -9.79 -2.48 2.27
C ILE A 66 -10.29 -3.53 3.24
N ALA A 67 -10.29 -4.77 2.78
CA ALA A 67 -10.50 -5.96 3.60
C ALA A 67 -9.52 -7.04 3.16
N TRP A 68 -9.19 -7.96 4.03
CA TRP A 68 -8.30 -9.06 3.69
C TRP A 68 -8.59 -10.30 4.52
N SER A 69 -8.28 -11.43 3.90
CA SER A 69 -8.16 -12.74 4.52
C SER A 69 -6.74 -13.25 4.30
N ASP A 70 -6.45 -14.48 4.69
CA ASP A 70 -5.14 -15.08 4.42
C ASP A 70 -4.85 -15.25 2.92
N ASN A 71 -5.89 -15.33 2.09
CA ASN A 71 -5.77 -15.67 0.69
C ASN A 71 -6.12 -14.54 -0.28
N TYR A 72 -6.85 -13.52 0.16
CA TYR A 72 -7.36 -12.46 -0.71
C TYR A 72 -7.31 -11.09 -0.04
N ILE A 73 -7.09 -10.07 -0.86
CA ILE A 73 -7.22 -8.67 -0.47
C ILE A 73 -8.27 -8.03 -1.38
N TYR A 74 -9.20 -7.30 -0.80
CA TYR A 74 -10.28 -6.60 -1.49
C TYR A 74 -10.07 -5.10 -1.29
N VAL A 75 -9.95 -4.35 -2.37
CA VAL A 75 -9.65 -2.92 -2.32
C VAL A 75 -10.66 -2.14 -3.14
N GLN A 76 -11.33 -1.18 -2.50
CA GLN A 76 -12.03 -0.12 -3.22
C GLN A 76 -11.04 0.98 -3.55
N LYS A 77 -10.93 1.30 -4.83
CA LYS A 77 -10.01 2.32 -5.32
C LYS A 77 -10.60 3.71 -5.21
N LYS A 78 -9.76 4.68 -4.87
CA LYS A 78 -10.04 6.10 -5.01
C LYS A 78 -9.20 6.65 -6.15
N PRO A 79 -9.78 7.05 -7.29
CA PRO A 79 -9.02 7.63 -8.39
C PRO A 79 -8.32 8.93 -7.98
N LEU A 80 -7.07 9.08 -8.42
CA LEU A 80 -6.28 10.30 -8.23
C LEU A 80 -6.37 11.24 -9.43
N PHE A 81 -6.50 10.66 -10.63
CA PHE A 81 -6.45 11.39 -11.88
C PHE A 81 -7.70 11.12 -12.71
N SER A 82 -8.01 12.09 -13.57
CA SER A 82 -9.05 11.94 -14.60
C SER A 82 -8.74 10.74 -15.49
N GLY A 83 -9.72 9.88 -15.73
CA GLY A 83 -9.57 8.66 -16.52
C GLY A 83 -9.27 7.39 -15.74
N GLU A 84 -8.90 7.50 -14.46
CA GLU A 84 -8.82 6.33 -13.58
C GLU A 84 -10.22 5.83 -13.23
N LYS A 85 -10.40 4.51 -13.20
CA LYS A 85 -11.71 3.89 -12.94
C LYS A 85 -11.96 3.78 -11.45
N LYS A 86 -13.16 4.18 -11.03
CA LYS A 86 -13.71 3.82 -9.71
C LYS A 86 -14.08 2.36 -9.70
N GLY A 87 -14.00 1.73 -8.56
CA GLY A 87 -14.45 0.35 -8.37
C GLY A 87 -13.52 -0.43 -7.44
N TRP A 88 -13.59 -1.73 -7.59
CA TRP A 88 -12.89 -2.68 -6.73
C TRP A 88 -11.85 -3.47 -7.50
N VAL A 89 -10.82 -3.90 -6.80
CA VAL A 89 -9.89 -4.93 -7.25
C VAL A 89 -9.78 -6.00 -6.19
N ILE A 90 -9.53 -7.23 -6.62
CA ILE A 90 -9.28 -8.37 -5.74
C ILE A 90 -7.87 -8.89 -6.05
N ILE A 91 -7.10 -9.12 -5.02
CA ILE A 91 -5.76 -9.68 -5.13
C ILE A 91 -5.79 -11.10 -4.59
N ASP A 92 -5.41 -12.05 -5.44
CA ASP A 92 -5.12 -13.41 -5.02
C ASP A 92 -3.70 -13.43 -4.47
N VAL A 93 -3.58 -13.58 -3.16
CA VAL A 93 -2.28 -13.46 -2.45
C VAL A 93 -1.33 -14.58 -2.86
N LYS A 94 -1.83 -15.80 -3.00
CA LYS A 94 -1.00 -16.97 -3.36
C LYS A 94 -0.55 -16.95 -4.81
N LYS A 95 -1.47 -16.62 -5.72
CA LYS A 95 -1.18 -16.55 -7.16
C LYS A 95 -0.53 -15.23 -7.57
N GLN A 96 -0.52 -14.23 -6.69
CA GLN A 96 -0.01 -12.89 -6.96
C GLN A 96 -0.66 -12.25 -8.19
N LYS A 97 -1.98 -12.41 -8.32
CA LYS A 97 -2.78 -11.86 -9.40
C LYS A 97 -3.73 -10.80 -8.89
N ILE A 98 -3.83 -9.72 -9.65
CA ILE A 98 -4.74 -8.61 -9.39
C ILE A 98 -5.78 -8.59 -10.50
N THR A 99 -7.05 -8.50 -10.13
CA THR A 99 -8.14 -8.40 -11.10
C THR A 99 -8.13 -7.05 -11.80
N GLU A 100 -8.83 -6.99 -12.93
CA GLU A 100 -9.28 -5.72 -13.48
C GLU A 100 -10.20 -5.00 -12.49
N THR A 101 -10.49 -3.72 -12.75
CA THR A 101 -11.48 -2.99 -11.96
C THR A 101 -12.86 -3.59 -12.17
N ILE A 102 -13.49 -4.00 -11.08
CA ILE A 102 -14.80 -4.65 -11.07
C ILE A 102 -15.80 -3.81 -10.27
N SER A 103 -17.08 -4.06 -10.51
CA SER A 103 -18.16 -3.44 -9.75
C SER A 103 -18.25 -4.00 -8.33
N GLU A 104 -18.92 -3.28 -7.45
CA GLU A 104 -19.18 -3.75 -6.09
C GLU A 104 -19.96 -5.06 -6.06
N GLN A 105 -20.94 -5.21 -6.96
CA GLN A 105 -21.71 -6.44 -7.07
C GLN A 105 -20.83 -7.64 -7.43
N VAL A 106 -19.98 -7.51 -8.43
CA VAL A 106 -19.03 -8.56 -8.81
C VAL A 106 -18.06 -8.85 -7.67
N MET A 107 -17.58 -7.83 -6.98
CA MET A 107 -16.72 -8.00 -5.82
C MET A 107 -17.42 -8.82 -4.74
N LYS A 108 -18.67 -8.51 -4.39
CA LYS A 108 -19.45 -9.26 -3.40
C LYS A 108 -19.68 -10.71 -3.78
N GLU A 109 -19.96 -10.98 -5.07
CA GLU A 109 -20.11 -12.35 -5.58
C GLU A 109 -18.82 -13.15 -5.41
N ARG A 110 -17.68 -12.57 -5.76
CA ARG A 110 -16.37 -13.22 -5.61
C ARG A 110 -15.96 -13.37 -4.16
N LEU A 111 -16.23 -12.38 -3.32
CA LEU A 111 -16.01 -12.43 -1.88
C LEU A 111 -16.73 -13.65 -1.26
N SER A 112 -17.98 -13.83 -1.61
CA SER A 112 -18.78 -14.98 -1.16
C SER A 112 -18.22 -16.31 -1.69
N ALA A 113 -17.90 -16.36 -2.98
CA ALA A 113 -17.31 -17.54 -3.60
C ALA A 113 -15.94 -17.92 -2.99
N ASN A 114 -15.18 -16.94 -2.54
CA ASN A 114 -13.89 -17.13 -1.87
C ASN A 114 -14.02 -17.54 -0.39
N GLY A 115 -15.23 -17.58 0.15
CA GLY A 115 -15.47 -17.93 1.56
C GLY A 115 -15.21 -16.78 2.53
N ASP A 116 -15.15 -15.55 2.06
CA ASP A 116 -14.77 -14.37 2.83
C ASP A 116 -15.97 -13.49 3.24
N SER A 117 -17.18 -14.03 3.24
CA SER A 117 -18.41 -13.26 3.51
C SER A 117 -18.44 -12.57 4.88
N LYS A 118 -17.62 -13.04 5.82
CA LYS A 118 -17.59 -12.52 7.20
C LYS A 118 -16.41 -11.60 7.50
N ILE A 119 -15.54 -11.33 6.53
CA ILE A 119 -14.41 -10.43 6.78
C ILE A 119 -14.89 -8.99 6.98
N GLN A 120 -14.14 -8.24 7.76
CA GLN A 120 -14.44 -6.85 8.05
C GLN A 120 -13.75 -5.93 7.06
N PHE A 121 -14.49 -4.91 6.59
CA PHE A 121 -13.99 -3.85 5.75
C PHE A 121 -13.58 -2.65 6.61
N TYR A 122 -12.46 -2.03 6.24
CA TYR A 122 -11.92 -0.86 6.91
C TYR A 122 -11.71 0.27 5.92
N SER A 123 -11.90 1.52 6.37
CA SER A 123 -11.28 2.63 5.65
C SER A 123 -9.76 2.43 5.66
N ALA A 124 -9.06 3.00 4.69
CA ALA A 124 -7.60 2.89 4.62
C ALA A 124 -6.93 3.39 5.91
N GLU A 125 -7.43 4.48 6.48
CA GLU A 125 -6.93 5.03 7.74
C GLU A 125 -7.14 4.07 8.92
N SER A 126 -8.32 3.48 9.04
CA SER A 126 -8.61 2.51 10.09
C SER A 126 -7.79 1.24 9.95
N ALA A 127 -7.60 0.75 8.72
CA ALA A 127 -6.73 -0.38 8.42
C ALA A 127 -5.28 -0.09 8.83
N TRP A 128 -4.79 1.09 8.51
CA TRP A 128 -3.45 1.52 8.88
C TRP A 128 -3.23 1.50 10.39
N ARG A 129 -4.19 1.99 11.16
CA ARG A 129 -4.11 1.98 12.62
C ARG A 129 -4.17 0.56 13.20
N LYS A 130 -4.89 -0.35 12.55
CA LYS A 130 -5.01 -1.75 12.97
C LYS A 130 -3.75 -2.57 12.68
N LEU A 131 -3.08 -2.30 11.56
CA LEU A 131 -1.88 -3.01 11.16
C LEU A 131 -0.66 -2.61 12.01
#